data_0f8fe55efa140417c30e32009521f4ce
#
_entry.id   0f8fe55efa140417c30e32009521f4ce
#
_cell.length_a   1.000
_cell.length_b   1.000
_cell.length_c   1.000
_cell.angle_alpha   90.00
_cell.angle_beta   90.00
_cell.angle_gamma   90.00
#
_symmetry.space_group_name_H-M   'P 1'
#
loop_
_entity.id
_entity.type
_entity.pdbx_description
1 polymer ?
#
loop_
_entity_poly.entity_id
_entity_poly.type
_entity_poly.pdbx_seq_one_letter_code
_entity_poly.pdbx_strand_id
1 'polypeptide(L)'
;MGTTKRVSGSTFDCLHQVTHGVQVTSVLTAEDGLLAQTTLTRSLRLQPGQPLDPAAIEEILPQLISDQPRQIEHRILRCQLDGVAKEKVKRDLGSRALRPATPGELFSVFCQGRISGLAGTRVHALGQKLTIGEWEYYLTVIFPLKPGSTGLERNPGHPKPILALTQVTEPETDWVKTDRFLAVVAKLKSKSG
;
A
#
# COMPACT_ATOMS: atom_id res chain seq x y z
N MET A 1 -13.51 20.78 47.34
CA MET A 1 -12.73 19.61 46.85
C MET A 1 -13.10 19.38 45.39
N GLY A 2 -12.31 19.90 44.48
CA GLY A 2 -12.57 19.80 43.03
C GLY A 2 -11.81 18.63 42.45
N THR A 3 -12.56 17.64 41.92
CA THR A 3 -12.02 16.46 41.22
C THR A 3 -11.66 16.88 39.80
N THR A 4 -10.37 17.12 39.56
CA THR A 4 -9.83 17.34 38.22
C THR A 4 -9.93 16.03 37.43
N LYS A 5 -10.89 15.92 36.51
CA LYS A 5 -10.92 14.87 35.50
C LYS A 5 -9.65 15.01 34.66
N ARG A 6 -8.72 14.05 34.80
CA ARG A 6 -7.65 13.87 33.85
C ARG A 6 -8.29 13.51 32.50
N VAL A 7 -8.23 14.45 31.58
CA VAL A 7 -8.46 14.17 30.15
C VAL A 7 -7.33 13.22 29.74
N SER A 8 -7.68 11.96 29.50
CA SER A 8 -6.76 10.98 28.93
C SER A 8 -6.26 11.52 27.60
N GLY A 9 -4.95 11.74 27.51
CA GLY A 9 -4.32 12.28 26.32
C GLY A 9 -4.75 11.46 25.10
N SER A 10 -5.32 12.15 24.12
CA SER A 10 -5.58 11.60 22.81
C SER A 10 -4.25 11.09 22.27
N THR A 11 -4.12 9.78 22.13
CA THR A 11 -3.10 9.17 21.28
C THR A 11 -3.28 9.81 19.92
N PHE A 12 -2.37 10.70 19.51
CA PHE A 12 -2.41 11.34 18.20
C PHE A 12 -2.34 10.21 17.16
N ASP A 13 -3.46 9.97 16.51
CA ASP A 13 -3.52 9.04 15.38
C ASP A 13 -2.50 9.51 14.34
N CYS A 14 -1.56 8.65 13.96
CA CYS A 14 -0.56 9.01 12.96
C CYS A 14 -1.09 8.90 11.54
N LEU A 15 -2.27 8.31 11.36
CA LEU A 15 -2.89 8.08 10.07
C LEU A 15 -4.22 8.82 9.92
N HIS A 16 -4.48 9.29 8.70
CA HIS A 16 -5.73 9.89 8.27
C HIS A 16 -6.29 9.15 7.06
N GLN A 17 -7.59 8.86 7.06
CA GLN A 17 -8.24 8.21 5.92
C GLN A 17 -8.35 9.18 4.75
N VAL A 18 -7.92 8.73 3.56
CA VAL A 18 -7.95 9.53 2.32
C VAL A 18 -9.16 9.17 1.46
N THR A 19 -9.56 7.89 1.45
CA THR A 19 -10.71 7.42 0.69
C THR A 19 -12.01 7.64 1.43
N HIS A 20 -13.05 8.06 0.72
CA HIS A 20 -14.41 8.09 1.27
C HIS A 20 -14.98 6.68 1.31
N GLY A 21 -15.20 6.17 2.52
CA GLY A 21 -15.79 4.85 2.73
C GLY A 21 -14.85 3.67 2.54
N VAL A 22 -15.41 2.49 2.59
CA VAL A 22 -14.76 1.21 2.34
C VAL A 22 -14.94 0.86 0.86
N GLN A 23 -13.86 0.45 0.22
CA GLN A 23 -13.89 -0.07 -1.15
C GLN A 23 -13.75 -1.59 -1.13
N VAL A 24 -14.40 -2.27 -2.07
CA VAL A 24 -14.34 -3.73 -2.21
C VAL A 24 -13.60 -4.09 -3.49
N THR A 25 -12.67 -5.02 -3.39
CA THR A 25 -11.86 -5.50 -4.52
C THR A 25 -11.71 -7.02 -4.45
N SER A 26 -11.85 -7.69 -5.60
CA SER A 26 -11.52 -9.12 -5.73
C SER A 26 -10.02 -9.29 -5.84
N VAL A 27 -9.45 -10.19 -5.05
CA VAL A 27 -8.02 -10.51 -5.13
C VAL A 27 -7.78 -11.36 -6.36
N LEU A 28 -6.73 -11.04 -7.13
CA LEU A 28 -6.36 -11.80 -8.34
C LEU A 28 -5.97 -13.23 -7.98
N THR A 29 -6.37 -14.15 -8.85
CA THR A 29 -6.10 -15.59 -8.74
C THR A 29 -5.26 -16.08 -9.91
N ALA A 30 -4.96 -17.38 -9.93
CA ALA A 30 -4.25 -18.01 -11.03
C ALA A 30 -4.97 -17.84 -12.38
N GLU A 31 -6.29 -17.73 -12.38
CA GLU A 31 -7.10 -17.47 -13.60
C GLU A 31 -6.80 -16.09 -14.21
N ASP A 32 -6.37 -15.15 -13.39
CA ASP A 32 -5.97 -13.80 -13.80
C ASP A 32 -4.49 -13.70 -14.23
N GLY A 33 -3.78 -14.83 -14.31
CA GLY A 33 -2.33 -14.88 -14.48
C GLY A 33 -1.81 -14.09 -15.69
N LEU A 34 -2.52 -14.13 -16.84
CA LEU A 34 -2.12 -13.37 -18.03
C LEU A 34 -2.25 -11.84 -17.81
N LEU A 35 -3.32 -11.41 -17.17
CA LEU A 35 -3.52 -10.00 -16.80
C LEU A 35 -2.43 -9.55 -15.83
N ALA A 36 -2.15 -10.36 -14.81
CA ALA A 36 -1.14 -10.08 -13.80
C ALA A 36 0.25 -9.98 -14.42
N GLN A 37 0.67 -10.95 -15.23
CA GLN A 37 1.96 -10.94 -15.90
C GLN A 37 2.12 -9.74 -16.84
N THR A 38 1.10 -9.44 -17.66
CA THR A 38 1.12 -8.28 -18.55
C THR A 38 1.24 -6.97 -17.80
N THR A 39 0.53 -6.85 -16.67
CA THR A 39 0.56 -5.65 -15.83
C THR A 39 1.93 -5.48 -15.17
N LEU A 40 2.52 -6.55 -14.65
CA LEU A 40 3.86 -6.52 -14.06
C LEU A 40 4.90 -6.09 -15.09
N THR A 41 4.93 -6.71 -16.26
CA THR A 41 5.88 -6.39 -17.33
C THR A 41 5.81 -4.91 -17.73
N ARG A 42 4.61 -4.35 -17.82
CA ARG A 42 4.42 -2.95 -18.21
C ARG A 42 4.72 -1.95 -17.11
N SER A 43 4.33 -2.25 -15.88
CA SER A 43 4.23 -1.25 -14.81
C SER A 43 5.26 -1.41 -13.71
N LEU A 44 5.82 -2.62 -13.51
CA LEU A 44 6.74 -2.86 -12.40
C LEU A 44 8.14 -2.35 -12.70
N ARG A 45 8.72 -1.64 -11.73
CA ARG A 45 10.07 -1.10 -11.79
C ARG A 45 10.81 -1.38 -10.49
N LEU A 46 12.09 -1.67 -10.60
CA LEU A 46 13.00 -1.65 -9.45
C LEU A 46 13.42 -0.18 -9.22
N GLN A 47 13.39 0.28 -7.97
CA GLN A 47 13.88 1.62 -7.66
C GLN A 47 15.41 1.70 -7.90
N PRO A 48 15.93 2.75 -8.58
CA PRO A 48 15.30 4.04 -8.94
C PRO A 48 14.57 4.09 -10.30
N GLY A 49 14.11 3.01 -10.89
CA GLY A 49 13.27 3.06 -12.10
C GLY A 49 13.68 2.10 -13.21
N GLN A 50 14.54 1.13 -12.90
CA GLN A 50 14.95 0.09 -13.83
C GLN A 50 13.82 -0.93 -14.06
N PRO A 51 13.61 -1.42 -15.30
CA PRO A 51 12.72 -2.54 -15.55
C PRO A 51 13.28 -3.80 -14.86
N LEU A 52 12.38 -4.67 -14.41
CA LEU A 52 12.78 -5.96 -13.87
C LEU A 52 13.16 -6.92 -15.01
N ASP A 53 14.07 -7.83 -14.67
CA ASP A 53 14.36 -9.02 -15.47
C ASP A 53 13.08 -9.91 -15.55
N PRO A 54 12.76 -10.50 -16.70
CA PRO A 54 11.66 -11.46 -16.84
C PRO A 54 11.69 -12.59 -15.79
N ALA A 55 12.86 -13.11 -15.46
CA ALA A 55 13.01 -14.13 -14.41
C ALA A 55 12.53 -13.65 -13.03
N ALA A 56 12.83 -12.41 -12.67
CA ALA A 56 12.34 -11.80 -11.43
C ALA A 56 10.81 -11.62 -11.43
N ILE A 57 10.21 -11.36 -12.59
CA ILE A 57 8.74 -11.28 -12.73
C ILE A 57 8.12 -12.65 -12.49
N GLU A 58 8.70 -13.72 -13.02
CA GLU A 58 8.24 -15.09 -12.78
C GLU A 58 8.33 -15.50 -11.31
N GLU A 59 9.35 -15.03 -10.61
CA GLU A 59 9.53 -15.29 -9.17
C GLU A 59 8.52 -14.52 -8.30
N ILE A 60 8.15 -13.31 -8.71
CA ILE A 60 7.22 -12.46 -7.95
C ILE A 60 5.76 -12.86 -8.19
N LEU A 61 5.38 -13.25 -9.40
CA LEU A 61 4.00 -13.48 -9.79
C LEU A 61 3.24 -14.42 -8.83
N PRO A 62 3.79 -15.57 -8.39
CA PRO A 62 3.12 -16.44 -7.43
C PRO A 62 2.90 -15.80 -6.06
N GLN A 63 3.71 -14.81 -5.69
CA GLN A 63 3.58 -14.08 -4.41
C GLN A 63 2.48 -13.01 -4.45
N LEU A 64 1.99 -12.66 -5.65
CA LEU A 64 1.01 -11.59 -5.87
C LEU A 64 -0.40 -12.10 -6.15
N ILE A 65 -0.54 -13.34 -6.59
CA ILE A 65 -1.84 -13.97 -6.86
C ILE A 65 -2.27 -14.87 -5.69
N SER A 66 -3.56 -15.07 -5.54
CA SER A 66 -4.13 -15.90 -4.48
C SER A 66 -4.49 -17.29 -5.01
N ASP A 67 -4.30 -18.32 -4.21
CA ASP A 67 -4.75 -19.68 -4.54
C ASP A 67 -6.28 -19.82 -4.52
N GLN A 68 -6.96 -18.91 -3.85
CA GLN A 68 -8.42 -18.95 -3.71
C GLN A 68 -9.06 -17.59 -3.99
N PRO A 69 -10.21 -17.58 -4.68
CA PRO A 69 -11.00 -16.37 -4.88
C PRO A 69 -11.43 -15.78 -3.54
N ARG A 70 -11.18 -14.49 -3.35
CA ARG A 70 -11.64 -13.75 -2.17
C ARG A 70 -11.82 -12.28 -2.47
N GLN A 71 -12.66 -11.63 -1.71
CA GLN A 71 -12.80 -10.19 -1.73
C GLN A 71 -12.20 -9.57 -0.48
N ILE A 72 -11.66 -8.39 -0.63
CA ILE A 72 -11.16 -7.56 0.47
C ILE A 72 -11.93 -6.24 0.53
N GLU A 73 -12.22 -5.83 1.73
CA GLU A 73 -12.66 -4.47 2.02
C GLU A 73 -11.43 -3.65 2.43
N HIS A 74 -11.19 -2.55 1.74
CA HIS A 74 -9.96 -1.80 1.94
C HIS A 74 -10.17 -0.29 2.01
N ARG A 75 -9.19 0.40 2.56
CA ARG A 75 -9.09 1.86 2.68
C ARG A 75 -7.67 2.31 2.38
N ILE A 76 -7.51 3.55 1.95
CA ILE A 76 -6.21 4.20 1.84
C ILE A 76 -6.09 5.23 2.95
N LEU A 77 -5.00 5.14 3.72
CA LEU A 77 -4.66 6.07 4.79
C LEU A 77 -3.33 6.78 4.46
N ARG A 78 -3.15 8.01 4.92
CA ARG A 78 -1.90 8.78 4.77
C ARG A 78 -1.27 9.04 6.13
N CYS A 79 0.05 9.18 6.18
CA CYS A 79 0.73 9.75 7.33
C CYS A 79 0.31 11.22 7.52
N GLN A 80 0.08 11.61 8.78
CA GLN A 80 -0.19 13.02 9.15
C GLN A 80 1.10 13.80 9.42
N LEU A 81 2.14 13.08 9.80
CA LEU A 81 3.43 13.64 10.23
C LEU A 81 4.56 12.99 9.42
N ASP A 82 5.69 13.67 9.35
CA ASP A 82 6.94 13.09 8.87
C ASP A 82 7.66 12.36 10.02
N GLY A 83 8.50 11.38 9.69
CA GLY A 83 9.27 10.61 10.68
C GLY A 83 8.42 9.61 11.48
N VAL A 84 7.39 9.01 10.85
CA VAL A 84 6.54 8.03 11.53
C VAL A 84 7.13 6.64 11.37
N ALA A 85 7.49 6.00 12.48
CA ALA A 85 8.00 4.65 12.49
C ALA A 85 6.93 3.62 12.05
N LYS A 86 7.37 2.57 11.35
CA LYS A 86 6.51 1.50 10.82
C LYS A 86 5.64 0.84 11.90
N GLU A 87 6.20 0.58 13.06
CA GLU A 87 5.48 -0.05 14.16
C GLU A 87 4.34 0.82 14.68
N LYS A 88 4.49 2.15 14.61
CA LYS A 88 3.44 3.10 14.96
C LYS A 88 2.31 3.05 13.93
N VAL A 89 2.63 2.97 12.64
CA VAL A 89 1.65 2.79 11.57
C VAL A 89 0.85 1.51 11.77
N LYS A 90 1.51 0.38 12.01
CA LYS A 90 0.85 -0.92 12.25
C LYS A 90 -0.06 -0.89 13.48
N ARG A 91 0.38 -0.24 14.55
CA ARG A 91 -0.41 -0.09 15.79
C ARG A 91 -1.66 0.74 15.55
N ASP A 92 -1.54 1.86 14.84
CA ASP A 92 -2.68 2.73 14.51
C ASP A 92 -3.70 1.99 13.62
N LEU A 93 -3.24 1.21 12.62
CA LEU A 93 -4.12 0.35 11.83
C LEU A 93 -4.87 -0.66 12.72
N GLY A 94 -4.17 -1.33 13.62
CA GLY A 94 -4.76 -2.31 14.55
C GLY A 94 -5.83 -1.69 15.46
N SER A 95 -5.63 -0.46 15.95
CA SER A 95 -6.61 0.24 16.77
C SER A 95 -7.93 0.56 16.04
N ARG A 96 -7.90 0.56 14.70
CA ARG A 96 -9.05 0.82 13.81
C ARG A 96 -9.67 -0.48 13.24
N ALA A 97 -9.34 -1.63 13.77
CA ALA A 97 -9.71 -2.94 13.21
C ALA A 97 -9.28 -3.10 11.73
N LEU A 98 -8.16 -2.49 11.36
CA LEU A 98 -7.53 -2.60 10.06
C LEU A 98 -6.21 -3.37 10.19
N ARG A 99 -5.80 -4.01 9.12
CA ARG A 99 -4.44 -4.58 8.99
C ARG A 99 -3.75 -4.00 7.77
N PRO A 100 -2.42 -3.99 7.73
CA PRO A 100 -1.71 -3.68 6.51
C PRO A 100 -2.10 -4.64 5.38
N ALA A 101 -2.24 -4.12 4.16
CA ALA A 101 -2.46 -4.96 2.99
C ALA A 101 -1.20 -5.76 2.63
N THR A 102 -1.41 -6.95 2.08
CA THR A 102 -0.34 -7.74 1.46
C THR A 102 0.01 -7.16 0.08
N PRO A 103 1.20 -7.49 -0.50
CA PRO A 103 1.54 -7.10 -1.85
C PRO A 103 0.51 -7.55 -2.89
N GLY A 104 -0.01 -8.77 -2.80
CA GLY A 104 -1.03 -9.28 -3.71
C GLY A 104 -2.36 -8.52 -3.63
N GLU A 105 -2.74 -8.05 -2.45
CA GLU A 105 -3.92 -7.20 -2.27
C GLU A 105 -3.72 -5.81 -2.89
N LEU A 106 -2.56 -5.18 -2.69
CA LEU A 106 -2.22 -3.90 -3.33
C LEU A 106 -2.17 -4.05 -4.85
N PHE A 107 -1.58 -5.12 -5.35
CA PHE A 107 -1.48 -5.42 -6.77
C PHE A 107 -2.87 -5.60 -7.39
N SER A 108 -3.77 -6.33 -6.72
CA SER A 108 -5.14 -6.54 -7.18
C SER A 108 -5.94 -5.23 -7.26
N VAL A 109 -5.79 -4.36 -6.27
CA VAL A 109 -6.40 -3.03 -6.25
C VAL A 109 -5.85 -2.14 -7.38
N PHE A 110 -4.54 -2.25 -7.66
CA PHE A 110 -3.88 -1.55 -8.76
C PHE A 110 -4.39 -2.02 -10.12
N CYS A 111 -4.44 -3.33 -10.39
CA CYS A 111 -4.89 -3.90 -11.65
C CYS A 111 -6.34 -3.52 -11.99
N GLN A 112 -7.18 -3.36 -10.98
CA GLN A 112 -8.58 -2.94 -11.15
C GLN A 112 -8.77 -1.42 -11.22
N GLY A 113 -7.68 -0.65 -11.24
CA GLY A 113 -7.73 0.81 -11.33
C GLY A 113 -8.39 1.49 -10.12
N ARG A 114 -8.40 0.82 -8.96
CA ARG A 114 -9.05 1.31 -7.75
C ARG A 114 -8.11 2.10 -6.82
N ILE A 115 -6.90 2.39 -7.26
CA ILE A 115 -5.99 3.28 -6.58
C ILE A 115 -5.99 4.62 -7.28
N SER A 116 -6.35 5.66 -6.55
CA SER A 116 -6.18 7.05 -6.95
C SER A 116 -5.17 7.73 -6.04
N GLY A 117 -4.39 8.63 -6.57
CA GLY A 117 -3.40 9.39 -5.83
C GLY A 117 -3.07 10.70 -6.49
N LEU A 118 -2.52 11.60 -5.69
CA LEU A 118 -1.95 12.86 -6.21
C LEU A 118 -0.53 12.61 -6.70
N ALA A 119 -0.10 13.39 -7.70
CA ALA A 119 1.29 13.38 -8.15
C ALA A 119 2.26 13.56 -6.96
N GLY A 120 3.35 12.81 -6.97
CA GLY A 120 4.34 12.79 -5.90
C GLY A 120 3.96 11.96 -4.67
N THR A 121 2.84 11.23 -4.69
CA THR A 121 2.47 10.34 -3.57
C THR A 121 2.82 8.87 -3.85
N ARG A 122 2.95 8.10 -2.78
CA ARG A 122 3.23 6.67 -2.81
C ARG A 122 2.22 5.91 -1.97
N VAL A 123 1.79 4.73 -2.42
CA VAL A 123 0.89 3.84 -1.67
C VAL A 123 1.60 2.51 -1.43
N HIS A 124 1.77 2.15 -0.17
CA HIS A 124 2.56 0.99 0.25
C HIS A 124 1.69 -0.16 0.75
N ALA A 125 2.14 -1.40 0.50
CA ALA A 125 1.67 -2.61 1.15
C ALA A 125 2.66 -3.03 2.24
N LEU A 126 2.28 -2.94 3.51
CA LEU A 126 3.16 -3.23 4.66
C LEU A 126 2.90 -4.58 5.33
N GLY A 127 1.94 -5.36 4.82
CA GLY A 127 1.53 -6.62 5.45
C GLY A 127 2.54 -7.75 5.29
N GLN A 128 3.23 -7.77 4.17
CA GLN A 128 4.22 -8.79 3.83
C GLN A 128 5.24 -8.18 2.89
N LYS A 129 6.45 -8.75 2.86
CA LYS A 129 7.49 -8.41 1.90
C LYS A 129 7.44 -9.38 0.73
N LEU A 130 7.91 -8.94 -0.44
CA LEU A 130 8.19 -9.79 -1.59
C LEU A 130 9.64 -10.21 -1.56
N THR A 131 9.92 -11.43 -1.98
CA THR A 131 11.29 -11.96 -2.05
C THR A 131 11.68 -12.17 -3.52
N ILE A 132 12.88 -11.73 -3.89
CA ILE A 132 13.51 -11.99 -5.18
C ILE A 132 14.95 -12.43 -4.89
N GLY A 133 15.26 -13.68 -5.15
CA GLY A 133 16.53 -14.27 -4.73
C GLY A 133 16.71 -14.14 -3.21
N GLU A 134 17.76 -13.47 -2.78
CA GLU A 134 18.07 -13.23 -1.35
C GLU A 134 17.53 -11.89 -0.81
N TRP A 135 16.87 -11.09 -1.63
CA TRP A 135 16.47 -9.74 -1.29
C TRP A 135 14.97 -9.62 -0.99
N GLU A 136 14.65 -8.80 -0.01
CA GLU A 136 13.28 -8.46 0.37
C GLU A 136 12.90 -7.07 -0.14
N TYR A 137 11.64 -6.93 -0.59
CA TYR A 137 11.10 -5.69 -1.14
C TYR A 137 9.71 -5.39 -0.62
N TYR A 138 9.39 -4.09 -0.51
CA TYR A 138 8.02 -3.62 -0.40
C TYR A 138 7.45 -3.32 -1.78
N LEU A 139 6.21 -3.74 -2.02
CA LEU A 139 5.46 -3.30 -3.20
C LEU A 139 4.83 -1.94 -2.92
N THR A 140 5.03 -1.03 -3.84
CA THR A 140 4.57 0.36 -3.75
C THR A 140 3.95 0.80 -5.06
N VAL A 141 2.84 1.52 -5.02
CA VAL A 141 2.31 2.25 -6.18
C VAL A 141 2.79 3.69 -6.07
N ILE A 142 3.46 4.17 -7.10
CA ILE A 142 4.00 5.52 -7.19
C ILE A 142 3.19 6.32 -8.20
N PHE A 143 2.78 7.53 -7.82
CA PHE A 143 2.21 8.54 -8.69
C PHE A 143 3.30 9.55 -9.01
N PRO A 144 4.01 9.41 -10.15
CA PRO A 144 5.18 10.24 -10.45
C PRO A 144 4.79 11.70 -10.63
N LEU A 145 5.71 12.60 -10.27
CA LEU A 145 5.62 14.01 -10.64
C LEU A 145 5.94 14.14 -12.13
N LYS A 146 5.19 14.98 -12.85
CA LYS A 146 5.60 15.38 -14.19
C LYS A 146 6.88 16.24 -14.09
N PRO A 147 7.88 16.02 -14.94
CA PRO A 147 9.05 16.90 -15.00
C PRO A 147 8.60 18.35 -15.18
N GLY A 148 9.07 19.25 -14.32
CA GLY A 148 8.75 20.69 -14.36
C GLY A 148 7.42 21.08 -13.72
N SER A 149 6.61 20.16 -13.19
CA SER A 149 5.39 20.54 -12.47
C SER A 149 5.70 20.87 -11.01
N THR A 150 5.15 21.97 -10.52
CA THR A 150 5.27 22.36 -9.10
C THR A 150 4.33 21.57 -8.17
N GLY A 151 3.63 20.56 -8.69
CA GLY A 151 2.63 19.79 -7.94
C GLY A 151 1.29 20.50 -7.73
N LEU A 152 1.18 21.76 -8.09
CA LEU A 152 -0.02 22.60 -7.92
C LEU A 152 -0.87 22.72 -9.19
N GLU A 153 -0.41 22.20 -10.30
CA GLU A 153 -1.17 22.26 -11.57
C GLU A 153 -2.37 21.31 -11.52
N ARG A 154 -3.56 21.90 -11.58
CA ARG A 154 -4.83 21.21 -11.85
C ARG A 154 -4.86 20.75 -13.32
N ASN A 155 -4.00 19.84 -13.72
CA ASN A 155 -3.91 19.38 -15.08
C ASN A 155 -4.72 18.09 -15.28
N PRO A 156 -5.58 17.97 -16.30
CA PRO A 156 -6.47 16.82 -16.52
C PRO A 156 -5.77 15.51 -16.88
N GLY A 157 -4.46 15.48 -17.01
CA GLY A 157 -3.69 14.26 -17.19
C GLY A 157 -3.11 13.77 -15.86
N HIS A 158 -3.85 12.98 -15.10
CA HIS A 158 -3.27 12.28 -13.97
C HIS A 158 -2.05 11.46 -14.44
N PRO A 159 -0.89 11.55 -13.76
CA PRO A 159 0.25 10.72 -14.11
C PRO A 159 -0.16 9.25 -13.96
N LYS A 160 0.15 8.44 -14.96
CA LYS A 160 -0.12 7.00 -14.88
C LYS A 160 0.67 6.43 -13.70
N PRO A 161 0.01 5.77 -12.74
CA PRO A 161 0.70 5.16 -11.62
C PRO A 161 1.59 4.02 -12.11
N ILE A 162 2.71 3.83 -11.44
CA ILE A 162 3.64 2.73 -11.67
C ILE A 162 3.75 1.87 -10.42
N LEU A 163 3.99 0.58 -10.60
CA LEU A 163 4.39 -0.31 -9.53
C LEU A 163 5.91 -0.19 -9.31
N ALA A 164 6.34 -0.19 -8.07
CA ALA A 164 7.74 -0.15 -7.72
C ALA A 164 8.07 -1.16 -6.63
N LEU A 165 9.24 -1.77 -6.73
CA LEU A 165 9.86 -2.53 -5.66
C LEU A 165 10.90 -1.64 -4.98
N THR A 166 10.70 -1.43 -3.69
CA THR A 166 11.65 -0.72 -2.84
C THR A 166 12.36 -1.75 -1.96
N GLN A 167 13.65 -1.88 -2.12
CA GLN A 167 14.44 -2.81 -1.31
C GLN A 167 14.34 -2.44 0.16
N VAL A 168 14.17 -3.45 1.01
CA VAL A 168 14.18 -3.27 2.46
C VAL A 168 15.62 -3.09 2.90
N THR A 169 15.92 -1.92 3.46
CA THR A 169 17.22 -1.60 4.05
C THR A 169 17.07 -1.44 5.56
N GLU A 170 18.04 -1.88 6.31
CA GLU A 170 18.08 -1.69 7.75
C GLU A 170 19.01 -0.49 8.09
N PRO A 171 18.60 0.46 8.97
CA PRO A 171 17.25 0.56 9.56
C PRO A 171 16.18 0.97 8.54
N GLU A 172 14.96 0.45 8.69
CA GLU A 172 13.85 0.86 7.84
C GLU A 172 13.62 2.38 8.00
N THR A 173 13.53 3.09 6.87
CA THR A 173 13.31 4.54 6.87
C THR A 173 11.93 4.87 7.41
N ASP A 174 11.84 5.96 8.17
CA ASP A 174 10.58 6.49 8.66
C ASP A 174 9.70 6.98 7.50
N TRP A 175 8.38 6.87 7.70
CA TRP A 175 7.38 7.32 6.73
C TRP A 175 7.17 8.81 6.80
N VAL A 176 6.81 9.40 5.67
CA VAL A 176 6.58 10.84 5.52
C VAL A 176 5.15 11.15 5.06
N LYS A 177 4.73 12.41 5.12
CA LYS A 177 3.36 12.86 4.77
C LYS A 177 2.89 12.51 3.36
N THR A 178 3.80 12.27 2.42
CA THR A 178 3.47 11.81 1.06
C THR A 178 3.17 10.31 0.99
N ASP A 179 3.53 9.56 2.04
CA ASP A 179 3.30 8.13 2.10
C ASP A 179 1.87 7.82 2.50
N ARG A 180 1.32 6.84 1.81
CA ARG A 180 -0.01 6.28 2.04
C ARG A 180 0.09 4.78 2.19
N PHE A 181 -0.88 4.20 2.84
CA PHE A 181 -0.93 2.77 3.10
C PHE A 181 -2.26 2.21 2.66
N LEU A 182 -2.22 1.11 1.93
CA LEU A 182 -3.40 0.29 1.73
C LEU A 182 -3.63 -0.53 3.00
N ALA A 183 -4.80 -0.37 3.59
CA ALA A 183 -5.24 -1.10 4.76
C ALA A 183 -6.49 -1.91 4.44
N VAL A 184 -6.56 -3.12 4.96
CA VAL A 184 -7.67 -4.06 4.76
C VAL A 184 -8.42 -4.22 6.06
N VAL A 185 -9.75 -4.28 6.00
CA VAL A 185 -10.59 -4.52 7.16
C VAL A 185 -10.26 -5.92 7.72
N ALA A 186 -9.81 -5.97 8.96
CA ALA A 186 -9.53 -7.22 9.63
C ALA A 186 -10.86 -7.95 9.87
N LYS A 187 -11.02 -9.16 9.31
CA LYS A 187 -12.16 -10.01 9.68
C LYS A 187 -12.05 -10.32 11.17
N LEU A 188 -12.98 -9.84 11.96
CA LEU A 188 -13.12 -10.28 13.33
C LEU A 188 -13.28 -11.80 13.28
N LYS A 189 -12.37 -12.54 13.94
CA LYS A 189 -12.58 -13.96 14.15
C LYS A 189 -13.92 -14.08 14.89
N SER A 190 -14.95 -14.60 14.22
CA SER A 190 -16.17 -14.99 14.91
C SER A 190 -15.71 -15.95 16.02
N LYS A 191 -15.90 -15.55 17.26
CA LYS A 191 -15.78 -16.51 18.38
C LYS A 191 -16.85 -17.55 18.10
N SER A 192 -16.44 -18.68 17.52
CA SER A 192 -17.25 -19.89 17.53
C SER A 192 -17.39 -20.25 19.00
N GLY A 193 -18.62 -20.00 19.51
CA GLY A 193 -19.06 -20.48 20.81
C GLY A 193 -19.18 -22.00 20.83
#